data_ab3aecbf846360340d5571c64bb1cc51
#
_entry.id   ab3aecbf846360340d5571c64bb1cc51
#
_cell.length_a   1.000
_cell.length_b   1.000
_cell.length_c   1.000
_cell.angle_alpha   90.00
_cell.angle_beta   90.00
_cell.angle_gamma   90.00
#
_symmetry.space_group_name_H-M   'P 1'
#
loop_
_entity.id
_entity.type
_entity.pdbx_description
1 polymer ?
#
loop_
_entity_poly.entity_id
_entity_poly.type
_entity_poly.pdbx_seq_one_letter_code
_entity_poly.pdbx_strand_id
1 'polypeptide(L)'
;MFTGIVEELGEVTAVENLGDASRFRLRGPVVTEGAQHGDSIAVNGVCLTVVEHEGDEFTADVMAETLKRSSLGALDVGSRVNLERPTAVGSRLGGHIVQGHVDGTGQVLARTPSEHWEIVRVSLPADLARYVVEKGSITVDGISLTVVEAGPDYFTVSLIPTTLDLTTLGRKQPGDPVNLEVDVVAKYVERLLAGTQGAGR
;
A
#
# COMPACT_ATOMS: atom_id res chain seq x y z
N MET A 1 -11.15 5.48 2.88
CA MET A 1 -10.94 5.08 1.45
C MET A 1 -9.91 6.00 0.83
N PHE A 2 -9.06 5.47 -0.04
CA PHE A 2 -7.91 6.11 -0.67
C PHE A 2 -7.98 5.92 -2.18
N THR A 3 -7.06 6.52 -2.91
CA THR A 3 -6.96 6.41 -4.37
C THR A 3 -5.73 5.64 -4.84
N GLY A 4 -4.76 5.45 -3.95
CA GLY A 4 -3.43 4.94 -4.27
C GLY A 4 -2.52 5.98 -4.94
N ILE A 5 -2.87 7.25 -4.79
CA ILE A 5 -2.01 8.36 -5.20
C ILE A 5 -1.29 8.88 -3.96
N VAL A 6 -0.01 8.52 -3.85
CA VAL A 6 0.84 8.96 -2.73
C VAL A 6 0.96 10.48 -2.73
N GLU A 7 0.66 11.10 -1.60
CA GLU A 7 0.75 12.57 -1.46
C GLU A 7 2.16 13.01 -1.03
N GLU A 8 2.82 12.20 -0.21
CA GLU A 8 4.20 12.48 0.21
C GLU A 8 4.95 11.22 0.65
N LEU A 9 6.28 11.34 0.62
CA LEU A 9 7.21 10.35 1.16
C LEU A 9 7.60 10.76 2.59
N GLY A 10 6.88 10.21 3.57
CA GLY A 10 7.10 10.44 4.99
C GLY A 10 8.27 9.66 5.58
N GLU A 11 8.42 9.77 6.91
CA GLU A 11 9.49 9.12 7.66
C GLU A 11 8.99 8.63 9.02
N VAL A 12 9.42 7.46 9.45
CA VAL A 12 9.22 6.96 10.81
C VAL A 12 10.21 7.66 11.74
N THR A 13 9.72 8.44 12.71
CA THR A 13 10.57 9.19 13.66
C THR A 13 10.69 8.50 15.01
N ALA A 14 9.74 7.63 15.38
CA ALA A 14 9.85 6.77 16.57
C ALA A 14 9.02 5.49 16.39
N VAL A 15 9.46 4.43 17.07
CA VAL A 15 8.72 3.17 17.21
C VAL A 15 8.75 2.77 18.69
N GLU A 16 7.59 2.65 19.31
CA GLU A 16 7.42 2.20 20.68
C GLU A 16 6.74 0.84 20.70
N ASN A 17 7.35 -0.14 21.37
CA ASN A 17 6.77 -1.47 21.53
C ASN A 17 5.81 -1.45 22.73
N LEU A 18 4.54 -1.75 22.52
CA LEU A 18 3.49 -1.81 23.53
C LEU A 18 3.16 -3.25 23.98
N GLY A 19 3.94 -4.26 23.50
CA GLY A 19 3.72 -5.67 23.82
C GLY A 19 2.91 -6.37 22.73
N ASP A 20 1.62 -6.16 22.66
CA ASP A 20 0.70 -6.72 21.66
C ASP A 20 0.42 -5.76 20.48
N ALA A 21 1.07 -4.59 20.49
CA ALA A 21 0.99 -3.55 19.46
C ALA A 21 2.32 -2.79 19.38
N SER A 22 2.46 -1.94 18.37
CA SER A 22 3.52 -0.92 18.31
C SER A 22 2.90 0.44 18.01
N ARG A 23 3.40 1.49 18.69
CA ARG A 23 3.07 2.87 18.36
C ARG A 23 4.13 3.42 17.44
N PHE A 24 3.73 3.82 16.25
CA PHE A 24 4.56 4.54 15.32
C PHE A 24 4.35 6.04 15.45
N ARG A 25 5.43 6.81 15.44
CA ARG A 25 5.41 8.24 15.18
C ARG A 25 5.94 8.47 13.78
N LEU A 26 5.17 9.20 12.98
CA LEU A 26 5.48 9.41 11.55
C LEU A 26 5.45 10.89 11.24
N ARG A 27 6.44 11.35 10.49
CA ARG A 27 6.49 12.71 9.95
C ARG A 27 5.93 12.72 8.55
N GLY A 28 4.99 13.67 8.32
CA GLY A 28 4.38 13.89 7.02
C GLY A 28 3.64 15.24 7.01
N PRO A 29 4.34 16.36 6.70
CA PRO A 29 3.76 17.71 6.76
C PRO A 29 2.54 17.89 5.88
N VAL A 30 2.42 17.16 4.76
CA VAL A 30 1.25 17.27 3.87
C VAL A 30 0.05 16.54 4.46
N VAL A 31 0.24 15.27 4.90
CA VAL A 31 -0.89 14.45 5.40
C VAL A 31 -1.35 14.88 6.79
N THR A 32 -0.53 15.59 7.55
CA THR A 32 -0.88 16.12 8.87
C THR A 32 -1.66 17.43 8.79
N GLU A 33 -1.65 18.12 7.64
CA GLU A 33 -2.41 19.36 7.46
C GLU A 33 -3.92 19.11 7.66
N GLY A 34 -4.46 19.61 8.77
CA GLY A 34 -5.86 19.45 9.15
C GLY A 34 -6.23 18.09 9.75
N ALA A 35 -5.26 17.20 9.97
CA ALA A 35 -5.49 15.91 10.59
C ALA A 35 -6.00 16.04 12.03
N GLN A 36 -6.90 15.16 12.44
CA GLN A 36 -7.49 15.11 13.78
C GLN A 36 -7.40 13.70 14.35
N HIS A 37 -7.53 13.61 15.66
CA HIS A 37 -7.69 12.30 16.32
C HIS A 37 -8.85 11.51 15.70
N GLY A 38 -8.61 10.27 15.35
CA GLY A 38 -9.57 9.37 14.72
C GLY A 38 -9.58 9.40 13.20
N ASP A 39 -8.87 10.33 12.56
CA ASP A 39 -8.72 10.33 11.11
C ASP A 39 -7.90 9.12 10.64
N SER A 40 -8.10 8.73 9.39
CA SER A 40 -7.31 7.68 8.76
C SER A 40 -6.19 8.29 7.92
N ILE A 41 -4.99 7.69 7.98
CA ILE A 41 -3.90 7.96 7.04
C ILE A 41 -3.38 6.61 6.54
N ALA A 42 -3.21 6.45 5.23
CA ALA A 42 -2.56 5.27 4.67
C ALA A 42 -1.04 5.39 4.79
N VAL A 43 -0.40 4.37 5.38
CA VAL A 43 1.05 4.25 5.55
C VAL A 43 1.51 3.02 4.80
N ASN A 44 2.28 3.17 3.72
CA ASN A 44 2.60 2.08 2.80
C ASN A 44 1.36 1.24 2.43
N GLY A 45 0.22 1.89 2.19
CA GLY A 45 -1.05 1.24 1.84
C GLY A 45 -1.79 0.59 3.02
N VAL A 46 -1.33 0.73 4.26
CA VAL A 46 -2.06 0.28 5.45
C VAL A 46 -2.82 1.46 6.04
N CYS A 47 -4.15 1.34 6.13
CA CYS A 47 -5.00 2.33 6.77
C CYS A 47 -4.75 2.33 8.28
N LEU A 48 -4.19 3.40 8.80
CA LEU A 48 -3.94 3.61 10.22
C LEU A 48 -4.77 4.77 10.75
N THR A 49 -5.15 4.67 12.03
CA THR A 49 -5.91 5.71 12.71
C THR A 49 -4.96 6.64 13.47
N VAL A 50 -5.12 7.93 13.26
CA VAL A 50 -4.37 8.97 13.99
C VAL A 50 -4.78 8.96 15.47
N VAL A 51 -3.82 8.71 16.35
CA VAL A 51 -4.02 8.77 17.82
C VAL A 51 -3.71 10.16 18.33
N GLU A 52 -2.55 10.70 17.98
CA GLU A 52 -2.12 12.06 18.34
C GLU A 52 -1.54 12.73 17.11
N HIS A 53 -1.65 14.03 17.05
CA HIS A 53 -1.07 14.87 16.01
C HIS A 53 -0.43 16.11 16.66
N GLU A 54 0.81 16.38 16.32
CA GLU A 54 1.56 17.55 16.78
C GLU A 54 2.51 18.05 15.68
N GLY A 55 2.28 19.27 15.22
CA GLY A 55 3.10 19.88 14.16
C GLY A 55 2.99 19.11 12.85
N ASP A 56 4.11 18.60 12.36
CA ASP A 56 4.21 17.77 11.13
C ASP A 56 4.29 16.27 11.40
N GLU A 57 3.97 15.85 12.64
CA GLU A 57 4.01 14.45 13.05
C GLU A 57 2.64 13.96 13.55
N PHE A 58 2.37 12.68 13.33
CA PHE A 58 1.24 11.98 13.92
C PHE A 58 1.68 10.63 14.51
N THR A 59 0.90 10.11 15.45
CA THR A 59 1.10 8.77 15.99
C THR A 59 -0.06 7.86 15.57
N ALA A 60 0.26 6.57 15.38
CA ALA A 60 -0.72 5.54 15.13
C ALA A 60 -0.35 4.24 15.87
N ASP A 61 -1.34 3.61 16.49
CA ASP A 61 -1.17 2.31 17.13
C ASP A 61 -1.44 1.20 16.12
N VAL A 62 -0.48 0.29 15.98
CA VAL A 62 -0.53 -0.80 15.01
C VAL A 62 -0.51 -2.13 15.74
N MET A 63 -1.60 -2.89 15.61
CA MET A 63 -1.77 -4.19 16.24
C MET A 63 -0.78 -5.23 15.71
N ALA A 64 -0.41 -6.21 16.54
CA ALA A 64 0.51 -7.29 16.17
C ALA A 64 0.10 -8.02 14.88
N GLU A 65 -1.19 -8.24 14.65
CA GLU A 65 -1.68 -8.88 13.41
C GLU A 65 -1.37 -8.03 12.17
N THR A 66 -1.53 -6.70 12.25
CA THR A 66 -1.18 -5.77 11.16
C THR A 66 0.32 -5.77 10.91
N LEU A 67 1.14 -5.73 11.95
CA LEU A 67 2.61 -5.82 11.84
C LEU A 67 3.05 -7.12 11.17
N LYS A 68 2.40 -8.24 11.52
CA LYS A 68 2.71 -9.56 10.98
C LYS A 68 2.26 -9.72 9.51
N ARG A 69 1.15 -9.10 9.13
CA ARG A 69 0.51 -9.24 7.81
C ARG A 69 0.96 -8.21 6.79
N SER A 70 1.76 -7.24 7.21
CA SER A 70 2.23 -6.16 6.35
C SER A 70 3.74 -5.94 6.48
N SER A 71 4.29 -5.13 5.59
CA SER A 71 5.68 -4.71 5.67
C SER A 71 5.97 -3.74 6.83
N LEU A 72 4.93 -3.27 7.56
CA LEU A 72 5.11 -2.32 8.66
C LEU A 72 5.92 -2.92 9.81
N GLY A 73 5.85 -4.24 10.02
CA GLY A 73 6.64 -4.91 11.05
C GLY A 73 8.16 -4.87 10.85
N ALA A 74 8.63 -4.50 9.67
CA ALA A 74 10.05 -4.34 9.34
C ALA A 74 10.51 -2.87 9.35
N LEU A 75 9.65 -1.93 9.72
CA LEU A 75 10.01 -0.51 9.77
C LEU A 75 10.71 -0.17 11.08
N ASP A 76 11.79 0.59 10.93
CA ASP A 76 12.57 1.18 12.02
C ASP A 76 12.58 2.71 11.91
N VAL A 77 13.12 3.38 12.94
CA VAL A 77 13.36 4.83 12.90
C VAL A 77 14.24 5.20 11.71
N GLY A 78 13.80 6.20 10.94
CA GLY A 78 14.43 6.62 9.69
C GLY A 78 13.87 5.92 8.43
N SER A 79 13.01 4.90 8.58
CA SER A 79 12.36 4.27 7.44
C SER A 79 11.48 5.26 6.69
N ARG A 80 11.57 5.25 5.36
CA ARG A 80 10.71 6.06 4.49
C ARG A 80 9.42 5.31 4.21
N VAL A 81 8.30 6.03 4.19
CA VAL A 81 6.96 5.47 3.98
C VAL A 81 6.14 6.33 3.02
N ASN A 82 5.31 5.69 2.20
CA ASN A 82 4.32 6.38 1.39
C ASN A 82 3.15 6.79 2.27
N LEU A 83 2.71 8.03 2.16
CA LEU A 83 1.59 8.58 2.91
C LEU A 83 0.51 9.11 1.97
N GLU A 84 -0.75 8.82 2.32
CA GLU A 84 -1.94 9.33 1.61
C GLU A 84 -3.06 9.59 2.62
N ARG A 85 -3.72 10.76 2.51
CA ARG A 85 -4.95 11.08 3.25
C ARG A 85 -6.17 10.38 2.64
N PRO A 86 -7.24 10.14 3.41
CA PRO A 86 -8.47 9.62 2.84
C PRO A 86 -9.05 10.60 1.82
N THR A 87 -9.58 10.05 0.74
CA THR A 87 -10.19 10.83 -0.34
C THR A 87 -11.37 11.64 0.17
N ALA A 88 -11.33 12.96 0.00
CA ALA A 88 -12.45 13.82 0.34
C ALA A 88 -13.65 13.58 -0.61
N VAL A 89 -14.86 13.76 -0.08
CA VAL A 89 -16.09 13.65 -0.88
C VAL A 89 -16.07 14.70 -2.00
N GLY A 90 -16.24 14.26 -3.24
CA GLY A 90 -16.18 15.12 -4.43
C GLY A 90 -14.81 15.26 -5.07
N SER A 91 -13.77 14.70 -4.50
CA SER A 91 -12.43 14.62 -5.11
C SER A 91 -12.39 13.69 -6.32
N ARG A 92 -11.37 13.86 -7.18
CA ARG A 92 -11.12 12.95 -8.30
C ARG A 92 -10.51 11.63 -7.80
N LEU A 93 -10.96 10.51 -8.34
CA LEU A 93 -10.33 9.21 -8.16
C LEU A 93 -9.20 9.08 -9.20
N GLY A 94 -7.98 9.48 -8.82
CA GLY A 94 -6.84 9.50 -9.74
C GLY A 94 -6.22 8.12 -10.01
N GLY A 95 -6.40 7.17 -9.08
CA GLY A 95 -5.97 5.76 -9.22
C GLY A 95 -7.17 4.82 -9.35
N HIS A 96 -7.37 3.95 -8.34
CA HIS A 96 -8.54 3.08 -8.25
C HIS A 96 -9.12 3.10 -6.83
N ILE A 97 -10.14 2.29 -6.54
CA ILE A 97 -10.73 2.20 -5.20
C ILE A 97 -9.77 1.43 -4.30
N VAL A 98 -9.11 2.13 -3.39
CA VAL A 98 -8.15 1.57 -2.42
C VAL A 98 -8.72 1.71 -1.02
N GLN A 99 -8.71 0.63 -0.26
CA GLN A 99 -9.25 0.60 1.10
C GLN A 99 -8.20 0.89 2.17
N GLY A 100 -6.91 0.61 1.85
CA GLY A 100 -5.84 0.54 2.83
C GLY A 100 -5.86 -0.77 3.61
N HIS A 101 -6.46 -1.80 3.05
CA HIS A 101 -6.59 -3.14 3.63
C HIS A 101 -5.69 -4.12 2.89
N VAL A 102 -4.43 -4.11 3.27
CA VAL A 102 -3.39 -4.97 2.68
C VAL A 102 -3.80 -6.44 2.74
N ASP A 103 -3.80 -7.10 1.59
CA ASP A 103 -4.16 -8.52 1.44
C ASP A 103 -2.99 -9.46 1.77
N GLY A 104 -1.78 -9.00 1.52
CA GLY A 104 -0.56 -9.76 1.76
C GLY A 104 0.68 -8.96 1.42
N THR A 105 1.83 -9.61 1.52
CA THR A 105 3.12 -9.02 1.17
C THR A 105 3.74 -9.75 0.00
N GLY A 106 4.40 -8.99 -0.87
CA GLY A 106 5.32 -9.50 -1.89
C GLY A 106 6.74 -9.04 -1.60
N GLN A 107 7.65 -9.39 -2.49
CA GLN A 107 9.04 -8.91 -2.51
C GLN A 107 9.37 -8.36 -3.88
N VAL A 108 10.15 -7.31 -3.94
CA VAL A 108 10.78 -6.89 -5.20
C VAL A 108 11.72 -8.02 -5.64
N LEU A 109 11.49 -8.58 -6.83
CA LEU A 109 12.31 -9.68 -7.37
C LEU A 109 13.41 -9.18 -8.29
N ALA A 110 13.08 -8.18 -9.11
CA ALA A 110 14.02 -7.62 -10.09
C ALA A 110 13.62 -6.20 -10.46
N ARG A 111 14.61 -5.45 -10.89
CA ARG A 111 14.47 -4.10 -11.44
C ARG A 111 15.16 -4.06 -12.80
N THR A 112 14.48 -3.55 -13.80
CA THR A 112 15.01 -3.44 -15.17
C THR A 112 14.85 -2.00 -15.63
N PRO A 113 15.90 -1.17 -15.52
CA PRO A 113 15.86 0.22 -15.94
C PRO A 113 15.77 0.33 -17.47
N SER A 114 15.05 1.34 -17.95
CA SER A 114 14.98 1.78 -19.32
C SER A 114 15.33 3.28 -19.40
N GLU A 115 15.29 3.88 -20.56
CA GLU A 115 15.64 5.30 -20.74
C GLU A 115 14.69 6.25 -19.99
N HIS A 116 13.38 5.93 -19.96
CA HIS A 116 12.34 6.82 -19.43
C HIS A 116 11.42 6.17 -18.39
N TRP A 117 11.62 4.90 -18.07
CA TRP A 117 10.87 4.18 -17.05
C TRP A 117 11.68 3.02 -16.50
N GLU A 118 11.19 2.39 -15.48
CA GLU A 118 11.77 1.18 -14.92
C GLU A 118 10.71 0.10 -14.74
N ILE A 119 10.99 -1.13 -15.17
CA ILE A 119 10.14 -2.29 -14.88
C ILE A 119 10.57 -2.87 -13.54
N VAL A 120 9.59 -2.99 -12.63
CA VAL A 120 9.77 -3.67 -11.35
C VAL A 120 8.96 -4.95 -11.37
N ARG A 121 9.64 -6.08 -11.11
CA ARG A 121 8.99 -7.38 -10.90
C ARG A 121 8.82 -7.62 -9.42
N VAL A 122 7.60 -7.99 -9.03
CA VAL A 122 7.21 -8.24 -7.63
C VAL A 122 6.66 -9.66 -7.52
N SER A 123 7.00 -10.37 -6.46
CA SER A 123 6.43 -11.70 -6.18
C SER A 123 4.95 -11.58 -5.85
N LEU A 124 4.18 -12.58 -6.29
CA LEU A 124 2.74 -12.64 -6.11
C LEU A 124 2.34 -13.88 -5.32
N PRO A 125 1.81 -13.73 -4.10
CA PRO A 125 1.26 -14.85 -3.35
C PRO A 125 0.17 -15.59 -4.14
N ALA A 126 0.17 -16.93 -4.08
CA ALA A 126 -0.70 -17.79 -4.89
C ALA A 126 -2.20 -17.53 -4.67
N ASP A 127 -2.58 -17.15 -3.45
CA ASP A 127 -3.96 -16.81 -3.07
C ASP A 127 -4.42 -15.46 -3.66
N LEU A 128 -3.50 -14.57 -3.99
CA LEU A 128 -3.79 -13.28 -4.62
C LEU A 128 -3.74 -13.34 -6.15
N ALA A 129 -3.07 -14.34 -6.74
CA ALA A 129 -2.81 -14.42 -8.19
C ALA A 129 -4.09 -14.34 -9.04
N ARG A 130 -5.20 -14.91 -8.55
CA ARG A 130 -6.51 -14.89 -9.25
C ARG A 130 -7.12 -13.50 -9.43
N TYR A 131 -6.70 -12.52 -8.64
CA TYR A 131 -7.23 -11.15 -8.68
C TYR A 131 -6.35 -10.20 -9.50
N VAL A 132 -5.15 -10.65 -9.90
CA VAL A 132 -4.17 -9.83 -10.62
C VAL A 132 -4.21 -10.20 -12.11
N VAL A 133 -4.56 -9.23 -12.94
CA VAL A 133 -4.70 -9.41 -14.38
C VAL A 133 -3.88 -8.37 -15.13
N GLU A 134 -3.40 -8.72 -16.32
CA GLU A 134 -2.74 -7.78 -17.20
C GLU A 134 -3.65 -6.57 -17.47
N LYS A 135 -3.09 -5.36 -17.39
CA LYS A 135 -3.78 -4.06 -17.48
C LYS A 135 -4.78 -3.77 -16.35
N GLY A 136 -4.87 -4.66 -15.34
CA GLY A 136 -5.63 -4.38 -14.12
C GLY A 136 -4.88 -3.46 -13.16
N SER A 137 -5.57 -3.02 -12.12
CA SER A 137 -5.01 -2.20 -11.04
C SER A 137 -4.57 -3.07 -9.87
N ILE A 138 -3.49 -2.68 -9.21
CA ILE A 138 -3.03 -3.22 -7.93
C ILE A 138 -2.36 -2.09 -7.14
N THR A 139 -2.41 -2.11 -5.82
CA THR A 139 -1.51 -1.27 -5.02
C THR A 139 -0.28 -2.03 -4.58
N VAL A 140 0.86 -1.35 -4.67
CA VAL A 140 2.14 -1.78 -4.10
C VAL A 140 2.61 -0.70 -3.14
N ASP A 141 2.72 -1.01 -1.84
CA ASP A 141 2.96 -0.01 -0.78
C ASP A 141 2.01 1.20 -0.86
N GLY A 142 0.73 0.97 -1.18
CA GLY A 142 -0.28 2.01 -1.33
C GLY A 142 -0.24 2.78 -2.65
N ILE A 143 0.67 2.47 -3.56
CA ILE A 143 0.78 3.12 -4.87
C ILE A 143 -0.12 2.39 -5.86
N SER A 144 -1.10 3.08 -6.45
CA SER A 144 -1.95 2.56 -7.54
C SER A 144 -1.12 2.38 -8.81
N LEU A 145 -1.01 1.14 -9.28
CA LEU A 145 -0.19 0.79 -10.44
C LEU A 145 -0.96 -0.08 -11.41
N THR A 146 -0.62 0.05 -12.69
CA THR A 146 -1.13 -0.83 -13.75
C THR A 146 -0.22 -2.04 -13.91
N VAL A 147 -0.79 -3.23 -13.84
CA VAL A 147 -0.09 -4.48 -14.12
C VAL A 147 0.31 -4.55 -15.58
N VAL A 148 1.60 -4.74 -15.86
CA VAL A 148 2.11 -4.91 -17.23
C VAL A 148 2.05 -6.37 -17.64
N GLU A 149 2.54 -7.27 -16.79
CA GLU A 149 2.54 -8.72 -16.98
C GLU A 149 2.07 -9.39 -15.70
N ALA A 150 1.21 -10.38 -15.79
CA ALA A 150 0.77 -11.20 -14.67
C ALA A 150 1.23 -12.65 -14.90
N GLY A 151 2.20 -13.11 -14.11
CA GLY A 151 2.68 -14.49 -14.08
C GLY A 151 1.99 -15.32 -13.00
N PRO A 152 2.36 -16.60 -12.86
CA PRO A 152 1.75 -17.48 -11.84
C PRO A 152 2.16 -17.14 -10.41
N ASP A 153 3.35 -16.56 -10.20
CA ASP A 153 3.97 -16.25 -8.92
C ASP A 153 4.64 -14.85 -8.87
N TYR A 154 4.38 -14.03 -9.88
CA TYR A 154 4.85 -12.65 -9.98
C TYR A 154 3.93 -11.79 -10.81
N PHE A 155 4.11 -10.49 -10.71
CA PHE A 155 3.63 -9.51 -11.67
C PHE A 155 4.70 -8.45 -11.92
N THR A 156 4.53 -7.67 -12.99
CA THR A 156 5.40 -6.54 -13.27
C THR A 156 4.60 -5.25 -13.37
N VAL A 157 5.23 -4.16 -12.97
CA VAL A 157 4.72 -2.80 -13.13
C VAL A 157 5.78 -1.93 -13.78
N SER A 158 5.36 -0.91 -14.50
CA SER A 158 6.26 0.07 -15.12
C SER A 158 6.18 1.38 -14.33
N LEU A 159 7.31 1.84 -13.80
CA LEU A 159 7.41 3.04 -12.99
C LEU A 159 7.99 4.19 -13.80
N ILE A 160 7.26 5.29 -13.88
CA ILE A 160 7.73 6.54 -14.46
C ILE A 160 8.65 7.29 -13.48
N PRO A 161 9.50 8.23 -13.93
CA PRO A 161 10.41 8.97 -13.06
C PRO A 161 9.74 9.60 -11.84
N THR A 162 8.57 10.21 -12.00
CA THR A 162 7.82 10.82 -10.90
C THR A 162 7.48 9.79 -9.79
N THR A 163 7.07 8.57 -10.17
CA THR A 163 6.78 7.51 -9.20
C THR A 163 8.04 7.04 -8.48
N LEU A 164 9.16 6.93 -9.20
CA LEU A 164 10.45 6.58 -8.63
C LEU A 164 10.94 7.64 -7.63
N ASP A 165 10.78 8.91 -7.96
CA ASP A 165 11.28 10.02 -7.12
C ASP A 165 10.43 10.22 -5.85
N LEU A 166 9.10 10.09 -5.97
CA LEU A 166 8.14 10.50 -4.94
C LEU A 166 7.62 9.35 -4.06
N THR A 167 8.07 8.10 -4.31
CA THR A 167 7.57 6.94 -3.54
C THR A 167 8.70 6.03 -3.03
N THR A 168 8.34 5.13 -2.11
CA THR A 168 9.26 4.13 -1.58
C THR A 168 9.78 3.19 -2.66
N LEU A 169 9.01 2.91 -3.73
CA LEU A 169 9.41 2.00 -4.80
C LEU A 169 10.67 2.46 -5.56
N GLY A 170 10.96 3.76 -5.61
CA GLY A 170 12.22 4.23 -6.17
C GLY A 170 13.47 3.90 -5.34
N ARG A 171 13.28 3.47 -4.09
CA ARG A 171 14.37 3.17 -3.13
C ARG A 171 14.51 1.69 -2.86
N LYS A 172 13.43 0.90 -3.03
CA LYS A 172 13.40 -0.54 -2.77
C LYS A 172 14.29 -1.33 -3.73
N GLN A 173 14.98 -2.32 -3.18
CA GLN A 173 15.90 -3.20 -3.89
C GLN A 173 15.33 -4.62 -3.98
N PRO A 174 15.85 -5.48 -4.87
CA PRO A 174 15.52 -6.91 -4.86
C PRO A 174 15.69 -7.52 -3.46
N GLY A 175 14.65 -8.22 -2.98
CA GLY A 175 14.55 -8.77 -1.64
C GLY A 175 13.73 -7.92 -0.67
N ASP A 176 13.51 -6.63 -0.93
CA ASP A 176 12.74 -5.76 -0.06
C ASP A 176 11.25 -6.13 -0.09
N PRO A 177 10.58 -6.18 1.07
CA PRO A 177 9.17 -6.47 1.16
C PRO A 177 8.33 -5.28 0.70
N VAL A 178 7.16 -5.57 0.13
CA VAL A 178 6.13 -4.60 -0.26
C VAL A 178 4.75 -5.08 0.17
N ASN A 179 3.88 -4.17 0.54
CA ASN A 179 2.47 -4.45 0.80
C ASN A 179 1.71 -4.54 -0.52
N LEU A 180 0.79 -5.50 -0.61
CA LEU A 180 -0.07 -5.71 -1.77
C LEU A 180 -1.53 -5.61 -1.35
N GLU A 181 -2.31 -4.77 -2.05
CA GLU A 181 -3.77 -4.78 -1.98
C GLU A 181 -4.29 -4.95 -3.40
N VAL A 182 -5.08 -6.00 -3.63
CA VAL A 182 -5.71 -6.25 -4.93
C VAL A 182 -6.96 -5.39 -5.09
N ASP A 183 -7.38 -5.13 -6.32
CA ASP A 183 -8.60 -4.36 -6.57
C ASP A 183 -9.81 -5.03 -5.89
N VAL A 184 -10.46 -4.31 -4.99
CA VAL A 184 -11.60 -4.79 -4.20
C VAL A 184 -12.76 -5.26 -5.07
N VAL A 185 -12.91 -4.71 -6.28
CA VAL A 185 -13.94 -5.12 -7.24
C VAL A 185 -13.76 -6.60 -7.62
N ALA A 186 -12.51 -7.05 -7.81
CA ALA A 186 -12.23 -8.45 -8.14
C ALA A 186 -12.69 -9.42 -7.03
N LYS A 187 -12.49 -9.04 -5.76
CA LYS A 187 -12.94 -9.82 -4.59
C LYS A 187 -14.46 -9.93 -4.52
N TYR A 188 -15.17 -8.83 -4.75
CA TYR A 188 -16.63 -8.85 -4.76
C TYR A 188 -17.19 -9.65 -5.93
N VAL A 189 -16.61 -9.53 -7.12
CA VAL A 189 -16.99 -10.35 -8.29
C VAL A 189 -16.82 -11.83 -7.98
N GLU A 190 -15.68 -12.25 -7.44
CA GLU A 190 -15.47 -13.66 -7.05
C GLU A 190 -16.53 -14.13 -6.04
N ARG A 191 -16.78 -13.34 -4.99
CA ARG A 191 -17.75 -13.71 -3.95
C ARG A 191 -19.16 -13.86 -4.50
N LEU A 192 -19.59 -13.00 -5.41
CA LEU A 192 -20.91 -13.07 -6.04
C LEU A 192 -21.03 -14.30 -6.95
N LEU A 193 -19.99 -14.60 -7.75
CA LEU A 193 -19.97 -15.76 -8.64
C LEU A 193 -19.95 -17.08 -7.88
N ALA A 194 -19.25 -17.17 -6.76
CA ALA A 194 -19.23 -18.36 -5.90
C ALA A 194 -20.63 -18.69 -5.34
N GLY A 195 -21.47 -17.67 -5.06
CA GLY A 195 -22.86 -17.86 -4.61
C GLY A 195 -23.80 -18.42 -5.67
N THR A 196 -23.54 -18.17 -6.95
CA THR A 196 -24.38 -18.64 -8.06
C THR A 196 -24.12 -20.11 -8.43
N GLN A 197 -22.95 -20.66 -8.12
CA GLN A 197 -22.65 -22.10 -8.39
C GLN A 197 -23.32 -23.07 -7.39
N GLY A 198 -23.82 -22.58 -6.26
CA GLY A 198 -24.52 -23.37 -5.25
C GLY A 198 -26.04 -23.47 -5.43
N ALA A 199 -26.64 -22.62 -6.29
CA ALA A 199 -28.10 -22.54 -6.46
C ALA A 199 -28.67 -23.42 -7.61
N GLY A 200 -27.87 -24.27 -8.24
CA GLY A 200 -28.20 -25.11 -9.37
C GLY A 200 -28.21 -26.62 -9.04
N ARG A 201 -28.75 -26.99 -7.87
CA ARG A 201 -29.10 -28.42 -7.56
C ARG A 201 -30.45 -28.51 -6.95
#